data_6f2f7a0b00db49325346c28e65fc5df2
#
_entry.id   6f2f7a0b00db49325346c28e65fc5df2
#
_cell.length_a   1.000
_cell.length_b   1.000
_cell.length_c   1.000
_cell.angle_alpha   90.00
_cell.angle_beta   90.00
_cell.angle_gamma   90.00
#
_symmetry.space_group_name_H-M   'P 1'
#
loop_
_entity.id
_entity.type
_entity.pdbx_description
1 polymer ?
#
loop_
_entity_poly.entity_id
_entity_poly.type
_entity_poly.pdbx_seq_one_letter_code
_entity_poly.pdbx_strand_id
1 'polypeptide(L)'
;GNVLEQPEDFAAVLAACLLAGCGADSGNVPVSATDDRCSVAAQRSWLRDYMSDQYFWYANLGMPDESAPNIDAYFRSLLYWQTDRYSFSQPTSDFLQFLSEGTRTGYGYSLVYADASQTTLRVRFAEPFSPVGLAGLKRGDTVLTIDGYGPAQIAAGTPGSVSTEGIPRSFRVVDNTGAERSFTVNSATYPDQHGAQRQRSAFFCVI
;
A
#
# COMPACT_ATOMS: atom_id res chain seq x y z
N GLY A 1 -20.91 74.53 -25.10
CA GLY A 1 -20.20 74.12 -23.91
C GLY A 1 -19.74 72.74 -24.03
N ASN A 2 -18.46 72.55 -24.35
CA ASN A 2 -17.83 71.24 -24.39
C ASN A 2 -17.43 70.83 -23.00
N VAL A 3 -17.91 69.71 -22.52
CA VAL A 3 -17.34 69.02 -21.37
C VAL A 3 -16.50 67.86 -21.95
N LEU A 4 -15.19 68.01 -21.87
CA LEU A 4 -14.25 66.95 -22.12
C LEU A 4 -14.24 66.03 -20.89
N GLU A 5 -14.80 64.84 -21.03
CA GLU A 5 -14.63 63.78 -20.03
C GLU A 5 -13.19 63.29 -20.04
N GLN A 6 -12.61 63.24 -18.87
CA GLN A 6 -11.23 62.82 -18.64
C GLN A 6 -11.15 61.28 -18.67
N PRO A 7 -10.16 60.68 -19.35
CA PRO A 7 -10.01 59.23 -19.45
C PRO A 7 -9.28 58.63 -18.26
N GLU A 8 -9.25 59.27 -17.10
CA GLU A 8 -8.38 58.85 -15.99
C GLU A 8 -9.03 57.82 -15.04
N ASP A 9 -10.37 57.75 -15.05
CA ASP A 9 -11.07 56.86 -14.10
C ASP A 9 -11.15 55.41 -14.52
N PHE A 10 -10.97 55.10 -15.79
CA PHE A 10 -10.97 53.68 -16.25
C PHE A 10 -9.68 52.92 -15.95
N ALA A 11 -8.55 53.66 -15.85
CA ALA A 11 -7.27 53.02 -15.53
C ALA A 11 -7.18 52.60 -14.06
N ALA A 12 -7.81 53.34 -13.18
CA ALA A 12 -7.83 53.07 -11.75
C ALA A 12 -8.71 51.85 -11.41
N VAL A 13 -9.83 51.66 -12.14
CA VAL A 13 -10.72 50.52 -11.92
C VAL A 13 -10.11 49.22 -12.48
N LEU A 14 -9.37 49.27 -13.59
CA LEU A 14 -8.69 48.12 -14.14
C LEU A 14 -7.50 47.67 -13.28
N ALA A 15 -6.79 48.60 -12.63
CA ALA A 15 -5.68 48.30 -11.74
C ALA A 15 -6.16 47.63 -10.43
N ALA A 16 -7.36 47.97 -9.96
CA ALA A 16 -7.94 47.33 -8.76
C ALA A 16 -8.41 45.91 -9.00
N CYS A 17 -8.83 45.54 -10.23
CA CYS A 17 -9.23 44.17 -10.57
C CYS A 17 -8.06 43.22 -10.80
N LEU A 18 -6.86 43.73 -11.08
CA LEU A 18 -5.66 42.91 -11.27
C LEU A 18 -4.95 42.54 -9.96
N LEU A 19 -5.31 43.18 -8.85
CA LEU A 19 -4.79 42.88 -7.51
C LEU A 19 -5.71 41.93 -6.72
N ALA A 20 -6.91 41.64 -7.21
CA ALA A 20 -7.75 40.54 -6.75
C ALA A 20 -7.37 39.27 -7.50
N GLY A 21 -6.08 39.08 -7.78
CA GLY A 21 -5.54 37.80 -8.20
C GLY A 21 -5.91 36.75 -7.15
N CYS A 22 -6.49 35.65 -7.58
CA CYS A 22 -6.70 34.47 -6.78
C CYS A 22 -5.50 34.24 -5.88
N GLY A 23 -5.57 34.74 -4.65
CA GLY A 23 -4.77 34.19 -3.57
C GLY A 23 -5.14 32.74 -3.54
N ALA A 24 -4.29 31.89 -4.11
CA ALA A 24 -4.21 30.55 -3.64
C ALA A 24 -3.93 30.69 -2.16
N ASP A 25 -5.00 30.65 -1.39
CA ASP A 25 -4.91 30.45 0.04
C ASP A 25 -4.20 29.08 0.19
N SER A 26 -2.87 29.16 0.22
CA SER A 26 -2.06 28.18 0.92
C SER A 26 -2.38 28.39 2.40
N GLY A 27 -3.68 28.31 2.69
CA GLY A 27 -4.16 28.17 4.02
C GLY A 27 -3.52 26.90 4.52
N ASN A 28 -2.47 27.09 5.28
CA ASN A 28 -2.01 26.12 6.23
C ASN A 28 -3.21 25.91 7.16
N VAL A 29 -4.15 25.08 6.71
CA VAL A 29 -5.25 24.61 7.54
C VAL A 29 -4.51 23.90 8.65
N PRO A 30 -4.49 24.44 9.89
CA PRO A 30 -3.91 23.71 10.99
C PRO A 30 -4.71 22.40 11.01
N VAL A 31 -4.05 21.29 10.66
CA VAL A 31 -4.61 19.97 10.88
C VAL A 31 -4.72 19.90 12.39
N SER A 32 -5.90 20.29 12.88
CA SER A 32 -6.22 20.11 14.28
C SER A 32 -5.97 18.63 14.55
N ALA A 33 -5.08 18.35 15.49
CA ALA A 33 -4.73 17.00 15.94
C ALA A 33 -5.94 16.25 16.55
N THR A 34 -7.14 16.77 16.36
CA THR A 34 -8.45 16.28 16.80
C THR A 34 -9.44 16.17 15.65
N ASP A 35 -8.98 15.90 14.42
CA ASP A 35 -9.92 15.50 13.38
C ASP A 35 -10.40 14.08 13.73
N ASP A 36 -11.58 13.99 14.32
CA ASP A 36 -12.21 12.75 14.78
C ASP A 36 -12.34 11.72 13.64
N ARG A 37 -12.32 12.20 12.39
CA ARG A 37 -12.33 11.37 11.16
C ARG A 37 -11.07 10.51 10.99
N CYS A 38 -9.94 10.89 11.59
CA CYS A 38 -8.70 10.10 11.56
C CYS A 38 -8.53 9.19 12.78
N SER A 39 -9.50 9.17 13.70
CA SER A 39 -9.47 8.23 14.81
C SER A 39 -9.60 6.78 14.31
N VAL A 40 -9.01 5.83 15.03
CA VAL A 40 -9.11 4.39 14.70
C VAL A 40 -10.58 3.96 14.62
N ALA A 41 -11.42 4.48 15.49
CA ALA A 41 -12.86 4.18 15.49
C ALA A 41 -13.54 4.70 14.21
N ALA A 42 -13.24 5.92 13.80
CA ALA A 42 -13.78 6.49 12.56
C ALA A 42 -13.29 5.74 11.32
N GLN A 43 -12.02 5.38 11.27
CA GLN A 43 -11.45 4.58 10.18
C GLN A 43 -12.12 3.20 10.07
N ARG A 44 -12.36 2.52 11.20
CA ARG A 44 -13.05 1.22 11.23
C ARG A 44 -14.50 1.35 10.78
N SER A 45 -15.23 2.37 11.23
CA SER A 45 -16.61 2.62 10.79
C SER A 45 -16.67 2.86 9.29
N TRP A 46 -15.85 3.77 8.80
CA TRP A 46 -15.76 4.06 7.36
C TRP A 46 -15.43 2.80 6.55
N LEU A 47 -14.45 2.01 6.98
CA LEU A 47 -14.03 0.80 6.28
C LEU A 47 -15.14 -0.24 6.23
N ARG A 48 -15.88 -0.42 7.31
CA ARG A 48 -17.02 -1.34 7.37
C ARG A 48 -18.13 -0.92 6.41
N ASP A 49 -18.46 0.37 6.40
CA ASP A 49 -19.48 0.92 5.51
C ASP A 49 -19.04 0.76 4.05
N TYR A 50 -17.77 1.10 3.74
CA TYR A 50 -17.20 0.93 2.42
C TYR A 50 -17.21 -0.53 1.96
N MET A 51 -16.80 -1.48 2.79
CA MET A 51 -16.81 -2.91 2.46
C MET A 51 -18.21 -3.45 2.28
N SER A 52 -19.19 -2.96 3.04
CA SER A 52 -20.60 -3.35 2.90
C SER A 52 -21.21 -2.87 1.59
N ASP A 53 -20.72 -1.75 1.03
CA ASP A 53 -21.25 -1.15 -0.20
C ASP A 53 -20.45 -1.53 -1.45
N GLN A 54 -19.12 -1.58 -1.36
CA GLN A 54 -18.24 -1.70 -2.52
C GLN A 54 -17.52 -3.05 -2.65
N TYR A 55 -17.49 -3.86 -1.60
CA TYR A 55 -16.78 -5.13 -1.65
C TYR A 55 -17.50 -6.15 -2.52
N PHE A 56 -16.78 -6.81 -3.42
CA PHE A 56 -17.39 -7.76 -4.37
C PHE A 56 -18.17 -8.89 -3.68
N TRP A 57 -17.65 -9.38 -2.55
CA TRP A 57 -18.31 -10.42 -1.73
C TRP A 57 -18.99 -9.83 -0.49
N TYR A 58 -19.63 -8.66 -0.62
CA TYR A 58 -20.25 -7.94 0.49
C TYR A 58 -21.25 -8.80 1.30
N ALA A 59 -21.92 -9.75 0.64
CA ALA A 59 -22.86 -10.67 1.33
C ALA A 59 -22.15 -11.74 2.19
N ASN A 60 -20.84 -11.87 2.06
CA ASN A 60 -20.00 -12.86 2.76
C ASN A 60 -18.91 -12.19 3.59
N LEU A 61 -19.11 -10.95 4.01
CA LEU A 61 -18.15 -10.26 4.88
C LEU A 61 -17.81 -11.09 6.10
N GLY A 62 -16.54 -11.11 6.46
CA GLY A 62 -16.08 -11.68 7.72
C GLY A 62 -16.60 -10.92 8.93
N MET A 63 -16.50 -11.50 10.09
CA MET A 63 -16.83 -10.81 11.33
C MET A 63 -15.74 -9.81 11.68
N PRO A 64 -16.10 -8.53 11.92
CA PRO A 64 -15.12 -7.52 12.29
C PRO A 64 -14.45 -7.86 13.61
N ASP A 65 -13.10 -7.86 13.62
CA ASP A 65 -12.31 -8.02 14.83
C ASP A 65 -12.07 -6.63 15.46
N GLU A 66 -12.92 -6.27 16.41
CA GLU A 66 -12.81 -5.00 17.12
C GLU A 66 -11.55 -4.93 18.03
N SER A 67 -10.89 -6.06 18.30
CA SER A 67 -9.63 -6.12 19.03
C SER A 67 -8.39 -5.98 18.16
N ALA A 68 -8.56 -5.90 16.83
CA ALA A 68 -7.46 -5.80 15.90
C ALA A 68 -6.48 -4.65 16.26
N PRO A 69 -5.17 -4.89 16.23
CA PRO A 69 -4.18 -3.89 16.69
C PRO A 69 -4.05 -2.67 15.77
N ASN A 70 -4.49 -2.79 14.52
CA ASN A 70 -4.42 -1.72 13.52
C ASN A 70 -5.49 -1.91 12.45
N ILE A 71 -5.61 -0.93 11.54
CA ILE A 71 -6.63 -0.92 10.49
C ILE A 71 -6.41 -2.02 9.44
N ASP A 72 -5.16 -2.41 9.15
CA ASP A 72 -4.87 -3.51 8.23
C ASP A 72 -5.37 -4.86 8.78
N ALA A 73 -5.12 -5.14 10.05
CA ALA A 73 -5.64 -6.34 10.71
C ALA A 73 -7.18 -6.33 10.78
N TYR A 74 -7.78 -5.17 11.03
CA TYR A 74 -9.23 -5.00 10.98
C TYR A 74 -9.78 -5.23 9.56
N PHE A 75 -9.16 -4.66 8.54
CA PHE A 75 -9.52 -4.91 7.14
C PHE A 75 -9.49 -6.40 6.81
N ARG A 76 -8.41 -7.09 7.21
CA ARG A 76 -8.27 -8.54 6.97
C ARG A 76 -9.39 -9.35 7.62
N SER A 77 -9.89 -8.95 8.78
CA SER A 77 -10.99 -9.64 9.45
C SER A 77 -12.31 -9.56 8.67
N LEU A 78 -12.48 -8.53 7.85
CA LEU A 78 -13.66 -8.33 7.01
C LEU A 78 -13.65 -9.15 5.70
N LEU A 79 -12.48 -9.66 5.28
CA LEU A 79 -12.36 -10.35 4.00
C LEU A 79 -13.02 -11.73 4.00
N TYR A 80 -13.62 -12.10 2.87
CA TYR A 80 -14.11 -13.45 2.61
C TYR A 80 -12.96 -14.36 2.18
N TRP A 81 -12.15 -14.81 3.13
CA TRP A 81 -10.90 -15.54 2.92
C TRP A 81 -11.02 -16.85 2.14
N GLN A 82 -12.18 -17.47 2.13
CA GLN A 82 -12.42 -18.71 1.39
C GLN A 82 -12.25 -18.51 -0.12
N THR A 83 -12.52 -17.28 -0.61
CA THR A 83 -12.53 -16.98 -2.05
C THR A 83 -11.65 -15.79 -2.41
N ASP A 84 -11.63 -14.75 -1.56
CA ASP A 84 -10.87 -13.53 -1.83
C ASP A 84 -9.38 -13.75 -1.57
N ARG A 85 -8.61 -13.63 -2.64
CA ARG A 85 -7.14 -13.71 -2.65
C ARG A 85 -6.51 -12.44 -3.25
N TYR A 86 -7.31 -11.44 -3.52
CA TYR A 86 -6.92 -10.29 -4.32
C TYR A 86 -6.97 -8.98 -3.54
N SER A 87 -7.85 -8.88 -2.55
CA SER A 87 -7.98 -7.69 -1.73
C SER A 87 -6.81 -7.55 -0.76
N PHE A 88 -6.25 -6.36 -0.71
CA PHE A 88 -5.14 -6.01 0.18
C PHE A 88 -5.21 -4.54 0.55
N SER A 89 -4.60 -4.17 1.65
CA SER A 89 -4.34 -2.80 2.06
C SER A 89 -2.85 -2.52 2.00
N GLN A 90 -2.49 -1.26 1.87
CA GLN A 90 -1.11 -0.80 1.93
C GLN A 90 -1.07 0.62 2.46
N PRO A 91 0.05 1.06 3.08
CA PRO A 91 0.24 2.45 3.48
C PRO A 91 0.11 3.40 2.28
N THR A 92 -0.54 4.54 2.49
CA THR A 92 -0.69 5.58 1.45
C THR A 92 0.66 6.09 0.95
N SER A 93 1.68 6.16 1.81
CA SER A 93 3.05 6.52 1.44
C SER A 93 3.62 5.59 0.38
N ASP A 94 3.43 4.27 0.56
CA ASP A 94 3.94 3.25 -0.36
C ASP A 94 3.22 3.33 -1.71
N PHE A 95 1.90 3.60 -1.68
CA PHE A 95 1.11 3.81 -2.88
C PHE A 95 1.54 5.06 -3.65
N LEU A 96 1.75 6.18 -2.97
CA LEU A 96 2.20 7.43 -3.58
C LEU A 96 3.63 7.30 -4.14
N GLN A 97 4.54 6.66 -3.41
CA GLN A 97 5.89 6.38 -3.89
C GLN A 97 5.86 5.57 -5.19
N PHE A 98 5.03 4.54 -5.23
CA PHE A 98 4.87 3.73 -6.44
C PHE A 98 4.33 4.55 -7.62
N LEU A 99 3.32 5.42 -7.41
CA LEU A 99 2.74 6.24 -8.47
C LEU A 99 3.69 7.31 -9.01
N SER A 100 4.51 7.92 -8.13
CA SER A 100 5.41 9.02 -8.50
C SER A 100 6.74 8.54 -9.05
N GLU A 101 7.28 7.45 -8.53
CA GLU A 101 8.66 7.01 -8.77
C GLU A 101 8.74 5.63 -9.44
N GLY A 102 7.65 4.85 -9.42
CA GLY A 102 7.66 3.45 -9.87
C GLY A 102 8.53 2.56 -8.99
N THR A 103 8.76 2.95 -7.74
CA THR A 103 9.62 2.24 -6.80
C THR A 103 8.84 1.71 -5.61
N ARG A 104 9.42 0.74 -4.92
CA ARG A 104 8.93 0.21 -3.64
C ARG A 104 10.07 0.04 -2.67
N THR A 105 9.78 0.18 -1.38
CA THR A 105 10.73 -0.15 -0.32
C THR A 105 10.34 -1.48 0.33
N GLY A 106 11.32 -2.36 0.51
CA GLY A 106 11.13 -3.68 1.10
C GLY A 106 12.11 -4.72 0.58
N TYR A 107 11.66 -5.97 0.47
CA TYR A 107 12.52 -7.10 0.05
C TYR A 107 12.23 -7.58 -1.37
N GLY A 108 11.03 -7.31 -1.91
CA GLY A 108 10.69 -7.55 -3.33
C GLY A 108 10.26 -8.97 -3.67
N TYR A 109 9.49 -9.64 -2.83
CA TYR A 109 8.94 -10.96 -3.12
C TYR A 109 7.43 -11.06 -2.87
N SER A 110 6.81 -12.04 -3.48
CA SER A 110 5.44 -12.48 -3.17
C SER A 110 5.39 -13.99 -3.07
N LEU A 111 4.58 -14.46 -2.15
CA LEU A 111 4.43 -15.89 -1.83
C LEU A 111 3.04 -16.39 -2.19
N VAL A 112 2.92 -17.70 -2.36
CA VAL A 112 1.66 -18.38 -2.61
C VAL A 112 1.74 -19.78 -2.00
N TYR A 113 0.63 -20.27 -1.48
CA TYR A 113 0.53 -21.70 -1.13
C TYR A 113 0.51 -22.56 -2.39
N ALA A 114 1.31 -23.62 -2.38
CA ALA A 114 1.37 -24.60 -3.45
C ALA A 114 0.32 -25.70 -3.33
N ASP A 115 -0.29 -25.83 -2.16
CA ASP A 115 -1.25 -26.88 -1.81
C ASP A 115 -2.47 -26.33 -1.08
N ALA A 116 -3.57 -27.07 -1.15
CA ALA A 116 -4.83 -26.70 -0.51
C ALA A 116 -4.78 -26.75 1.04
N SER A 117 -3.84 -27.53 1.60
CA SER A 117 -3.64 -27.62 3.04
C SER A 117 -2.80 -26.48 3.61
N GLN A 118 -2.28 -25.60 2.74
CA GLN A 118 -1.53 -24.39 3.11
C GLN A 118 -0.26 -24.70 3.92
N THR A 119 0.39 -25.83 3.62
CA THR A 119 1.61 -26.26 4.30
C THR A 119 2.88 -25.92 3.54
N THR A 120 2.79 -25.81 2.20
CA THR A 120 3.92 -25.53 1.33
C THR A 120 3.84 -24.14 0.76
N LEU A 121 4.80 -23.29 1.13
CA LEU A 121 4.86 -21.90 0.70
C LEU A 121 5.90 -21.76 -0.41
N ARG A 122 5.51 -21.23 -1.57
CA ARG A 122 6.39 -21.01 -2.71
C ARG A 122 6.48 -19.55 -3.10
N VAL A 123 7.63 -19.17 -3.66
CA VAL A 123 7.84 -17.86 -4.28
C VAL A 123 7.00 -17.77 -5.55
N ARG A 124 6.01 -16.88 -5.55
CA ARG A 124 5.17 -16.58 -6.72
C ARG A 124 5.92 -15.70 -7.71
N PHE A 125 6.65 -14.72 -7.21
CA PHE A 125 7.63 -13.91 -7.94
C PHE A 125 8.64 -13.27 -6.98
N ALA A 126 9.80 -12.90 -7.52
CA ALA A 126 10.77 -12.03 -6.90
C ALA A 126 11.12 -10.93 -7.91
N GLU A 127 11.14 -9.68 -7.45
CA GLU A 127 11.51 -8.54 -8.30
C GLU A 127 13.02 -8.60 -8.60
N PRO A 128 13.44 -8.55 -9.87
CA PRO A 128 14.83 -8.81 -10.26
C PRO A 128 15.85 -7.88 -9.61
N PHE A 129 15.48 -6.61 -9.40
CA PHE A 129 16.35 -5.59 -8.83
C PHE A 129 16.15 -5.37 -7.33
N SER A 130 15.30 -6.17 -6.71
CA SER A 130 15.05 -6.13 -5.27
C SER A 130 16.15 -6.85 -4.49
N PRO A 131 16.23 -6.62 -3.16
CA PRO A 131 17.19 -7.33 -2.30
C PRO A 131 17.16 -8.85 -2.46
N VAL A 132 15.98 -9.47 -2.49
CA VAL A 132 15.88 -10.94 -2.65
C VAL A 132 16.15 -11.40 -4.07
N GLY A 133 15.79 -10.60 -5.09
CA GLY A 133 16.09 -10.91 -6.49
C GLY A 133 17.60 -10.92 -6.74
N LEU A 134 18.32 -9.91 -6.22
CA LEU A 134 19.78 -9.82 -6.28
C LEU A 134 20.45 -10.96 -5.48
N ALA A 135 19.83 -11.42 -4.38
CA ALA A 135 20.26 -12.62 -3.65
C ALA A 135 19.90 -13.92 -4.36
N GLY A 136 19.30 -13.85 -5.53
CA GLY A 136 19.00 -15.00 -6.38
C GLY A 136 17.76 -15.79 -5.99
N LEU A 137 16.83 -15.22 -5.22
CA LEU A 137 15.51 -15.83 -5.00
C LEU A 137 14.74 -15.85 -6.31
N LYS A 138 14.10 -16.99 -6.63
CA LYS A 138 13.42 -17.19 -7.90
C LYS A 138 12.00 -17.67 -7.72
N ARG A 139 11.16 -17.42 -8.71
CA ARG A 139 9.84 -18.04 -8.82
C ARG A 139 9.95 -19.56 -8.76
N GLY A 140 9.13 -20.18 -7.90
CA GLY A 140 9.09 -21.61 -7.69
C GLY A 140 9.93 -22.12 -6.53
N ASP A 141 10.89 -21.34 -6.02
CA ASP A 141 11.62 -21.70 -4.80
C ASP A 141 10.63 -21.94 -3.66
N THR A 142 10.87 -22.97 -2.86
CA THR A 142 10.07 -23.28 -1.68
C THR A 142 10.63 -22.56 -0.46
N VAL A 143 9.79 -21.80 0.23
CA VAL A 143 10.19 -21.11 1.45
C VAL A 143 10.00 -22.01 2.65
N LEU A 144 11.07 -22.30 3.35
CA LEU A 144 11.07 -23.05 4.60
C LEU A 144 10.85 -22.15 5.79
N THR A 145 11.61 -21.06 5.88
CA THR A 145 11.44 -20.06 6.94
C THR A 145 11.80 -18.65 6.46
N ILE A 146 11.17 -17.65 7.08
CA ILE A 146 11.57 -16.23 7.02
C ILE A 146 11.72 -15.74 8.47
N ASP A 147 12.90 -15.26 8.83
CA ASP A 147 13.26 -14.86 10.20
C ASP A 147 12.96 -15.98 11.24
N GLY A 148 13.11 -17.24 10.84
CA GLY A 148 12.81 -18.41 11.66
C GLY A 148 11.33 -18.82 11.70
N TYR A 149 10.42 -18.02 11.15
CA TYR A 149 8.99 -18.33 11.08
C TYR A 149 8.69 -19.28 9.93
N GLY A 150 7.88 -20.30 10.20
CA GLY A 150 7.45 -21.29 9.21
C GLY A 150 6.23 -20.83 8.39
N PRO A 151 5.80 -21.65 7.40
CA PRO A 151 4.75 -21.29 6.45
C PRO A 151 3.44 -20.81 7.08
N ALA A 152 2.95 -21.45 8.14
CA ALA A 152 1.71 -21.05 8.80
C ALA A 152 1.79 -19.65 9.44
N GLN A 153 2.92 -19.32 10.05
CA GLN A 153 3.14 -18.01 10.65
C GLN A 153 3.34 -16.92 9.59
N ILE A 154 4.06 -17.27 8.51
CA ILE A 154 4.25 -16.37 7.37
C ILE A 154 2.90 -16.03 6.73
N ALA A 155 2.03 -17.00 6.57
CA ALA A 155 0.69 -16.80 6.05
C ALA A 155 -0.20 -15.95 6.97
N ALA A 156 0.00 -16.09 8.28
CA ALA A 156 -0.65 -15.21 9.27
C ALA A 156 -0.07 -13.78 9.32
N GLY A 157 0.90 -13.46 8.44
CA GLY A 157 1.49 -12.14 8.33
C GLY A 157 2.73 -11.90 9.20
N THR A 158 3.38 -12.97 9.67
CA THR A 158 4.62 -12.88 10.49
C THR A 158 5.81 -13.46 9.70
N PRO A 159 6.92 -12.74 9.55
CA PRO A 159 7.14 -11.34 9.95
C PRO A 159 6.38 -10.36 9.04
N GLY A 160 5.95 -9.24 9.60
CA GLY A 160 5.20 -8.20 8.87
C GLY A 160 5.97 -7.58 7.71
N SER A 161 5.27 -6.82 6.87
CA SER A 161 5.87 -6.01 5.82
C SER A 161 6.74 -4.90 6.42
N VAL A 162 7.72 -4.43 5.64
CA VAL A 162 8.63 -3.35 6.02
C VAL A 162 8.65 -2.33 4.91
N SER A 163 8.49 -1.06 5.27
CA SER A 163 8.57 0.11 4.38
C SER A 163 9.77 1.02 4.67
N THR A 164 10.69 0.57 5.55
CA THR A 164 11.92 1.29 5.89
C THR A 164 13.13 0.51 5.36
N GLU A 165 14.14 1.21 4.86
CA GLU A 165 15.38 0.60 4.37
C GLU A 165 16.27 0.11 5.52
N GLY A 166 17.17 -0.83 5.21
CA GLY A 166 18.21 -1.30 6.10
C GLY A 166 17.79 -2.34 7.13
N ILE A 167 16.53 -2.80 7.11
CA ILE A 167 16.05 -3.82 8.06
C ILE A 167 16.47 -5.21 7.55
N PRO A 168 17.26 -5.98 8.32
CA PRO A 168 17.69 -7.31 7.91
C PRO A 168 16.52 -8.32 7.94
N ARG A 169 16.55 -9.29 7.01
CA ARG A 169 15.64 -10.43 6.96
C ARG A 169 16.37 -11.67 6.48
N SER A 170 16.23 -12.75 7.22
CA SER A 170 16.82 -14.04 6.90
C SER A 170 15.82 -14.94 6.17
N PHE A 171 16.30 -15.67 5.17
CA PHE A 171 15.54 -16.62 4.38
C PHE A 171 16.20 -17.98 4.41
N ARG A 172 15.42 -19.02 4.55
CA ARG A 172 15.81 -20.40 4.32
C ARG A 172 14.87 -21.00 3.27
N VAL A 173 15.42 -21.40 2.14
CA VAL A 173 14.65 -21.82 0.97
C VAL A 173 15.24 -23.08 0.35
N VAL A 174 14.40 -23.81 -0.38
CA VAL A 174 14.82 -24.87 -1.29
C VAL A 174 14.57 -24.40 -2.70
N ASP A 175 15.59 -24.38 -3.53
CA ASP A 175 15.46 -23.97 -4.93
C ASP A 175 14.78 -25.08 -5.78
N ASN A 176 14.55 -24.79 -7.06
CA ASN A 176 13.89 -25.71 -7.98
C ASN A 176 14.74 -26.92 -8.37
N THR A 177 16.02 -26.97 -7.96
CA THR A 177 16.89 -28.16 -8.11
C THR A 177 16.87 -29.08 -6.89
N GLY A 178 16.20 -28.64 -5.81
CA GLY A 178 16.17 -29.35 -4.52
C GLY A 178 17.29 -28.95 -3.56
N ALA A 179 18.13 -27.96 -3.92
CA ALA A 179 19.21 -27.50 -3.05
C ALA A 179 18.67 -26.49 -2.01
N GLU A 180 18.96 -26.78 -0.73
CA GLU A 180 18.64 -25.87 0.36
C GLU A 180 19.72 -24.79 0.49
N ARG A 181 19.28 -23.54 0.70
CA ARG A 181 20.18 -22.40 0.94
C ARG A 181 19.58 -21.42 1.94
N SER A 182 20.45 -20.72 2.63
CA SER A 182 20.08 -19.64 3.54
C SER A 182 20.81 -18.37 3.14
N PHE A 183 20.14 -17.23 3.27
CA PHE A 183 20.73 -15.92 3.02
C PHE A 183 20.01 -14.86 3.85
N THR A 184 20.67 -13.71 4.07
CA THR A 184 20.11 -12.54 4.72
C THR A 184 20.25 -11.36 3.79
N VAL A 185 19.20 -10.54 3.67
CA VAL A 185 19.19 -9.30 2.90
C VAL A 185 18.61 -8.18 3.74
N ASN A 186 19.04 -6.95 3.48
CA ASN A 186 18.41 -5.77 4.05
C ASN A 186 17.31 -5.25 3.12
N SER A 187 16.25 -4.71 3.68
CA SER A 187 15.26 -3.97 2.91
C SER A 187 15.89 -2.77 2.20
N ALA A 188 15.46 -2.50 0.99
CA ALA A 188 15.94 -1.37 0.19
C ALA A 188 14.83 -0.86 -0.74
N THR A 189 15.00 0.33 -1.29
CA THR A 189 14.15 0.85 -2.37
C THR A 189 14.62 0.28 -3.71
N TYR A 190 13.68 -0.24 -4.51
CA TYR A 190 13.95 -0.87 -5.81
C TYR A 190 12.83 -0.55 -6.81
N PRO A 191 13.10 -0.58 -8.15
CA PRO A 191 12.07 -0.43 -9.17
C PRO A 191 11.09 -1.61 -9.15
N ASP A 192 9.78 -1.31 -9.08
CA ASP A 192 8.73 -2.34 -9.13
C ASP A 192 8.28 -2.59 -10.58
N GLN A 193 8.87 -3.58 -11.21
CA GLN A 193 8.54 -3.94 -12.61
C GLN A 193 7.23 -4.76 -12.71
N HIS A 194 6.83 -5.44 -11.66
CA HIS A 194 5.62 -6.29 -11.65
C HIS A 194 4.39 -5.54 -11.15
N GLY A 195 4.54 -4.50 -10.36
CA GLY A 195 3.44 -3.67 -9.84
C GLY A 195 2.69 -2.97 -10.95
N ALA A 196 3.38 -2.43 -11.95
CA ALA A 196 2.79 -1.76 -13.10
C ALA A 196 1.85 -2.65 -13.93
N GLN A 197 2.07 -3.96 -13.95
CA GLN A 197 1.19 -4.92 -14.66
C GLN A 197 -0.04 -5.29 -13.84
N ARG A 198 0.02 -5.21 -12.50
CA ARG A 198 -1.10 -5.56 -11.62
C ARG A 198 -2.18 -4.48 -11.54
N GLN A 199 -1.82 -3.21 -11.75
CA GLN A 199 -2.77 -2.09 -11.66
C GLN A 199 -3.92 -2.19 -12.67
N ARG A 200 -3.80 -3.02 -13.69
CA ARG A 200 -4.88 -3.22 -14.69
C ARG A 200 -6.02 -4.12 -14.20
N SER A 201 -5.89 -4.76 -13.04
CA SER A 201 -6.84 -5.78 -12.56
C SER A 201 -7.26 -5.65 -11.09
N ALA A 202 -6.81 -4.63 -10.36
CA ALA A 202 -7.11 -4.49 -8.94
C ALA A 202 -7.91 -3.22 -8.67
N PHE A 203 -9.05 -3.37 -8.03
CA PHE A 203 -9.73 -2.26 -7.37
C PHE A 203 -8.90 -1.89 -6.13
N PHE A 204 -8.35 -0.68 -6.10
CA PHE A 204 -7.59 -0.19 -4.96
C PHE A 204 -8.56 0.43 -3.94
N CYS A 205 -8.55 -0.10 -2.73
CA CYS A 205 -9.01 0.64 -1.57
C CYS A 205 -7.79 1.35 -0.97
N VAL A 206 -7.70 2.65 -1.17
CA VAL A 206 -6.68 3.49 -0.53
C VAL A 206 -7.28 3.98 0.79
N ILE A 207 -6.71 3.55 1.89
CA ILE A 207 -7.05 4.00 3.24
C ILE A 207 -5.97 4.96 3.73
#